data_e43e3880a4b0fb130247cf1ed7737bdd
#
_entry.id   e43e3880a4b0fb130247cf1ed7737bdd
#
_cell.length_a   1.000
_cell.length_b   1.000
_cell.length_c   1.000
_cell.angle_alpha   90.00
_cell.angle_beta   90.00
_cell.angle_gamma   90.00
#
_symmetry.space_group_name_H-M   'P 1'
#
loop_
_entity.id
_entity.type
_entity.pdbx_description
1 polymer ?
#
loop_
_entity_poly.entity_id
_entity_poly.type
_entity_poly.pdbx_seq_one_letter_code
_entity_poly.pdbx_strand_id
1 'polypeptide(L)'
;VETGKVKFVFRDFPLDRLALAAAMMARCAPKERYFPVVDIIFGTQQNWAKVADPAAALSQIGLLAGISKETYQACVSNKEVFDGVMKIRNDGDKKYKVQSTPTFVVNEKRIDGHLPIERFRKVLDAELAKAKKK
;
A
#
# COMPACT_ATOMS: atom_id res chain seq x y z
N VAL A 1 13.52 10.56 1.64
CA VAL A 1 13.44 9.57 2.72
C VAL A 1 14.84 9.28 3.24
N GLU A 2 15.76 8.80 2.41
CA GLU A 2 17.13 8.42 2.79
C GLU A 2 17.91 9.57 3.46
N THR A 3 17.71 10.80 3.02
CA THR A 3 18.35 12.00 3.59
C THR A 3 17.70 12.49 4.90
N GLY A 4 16.69 11.78 5.43
CA GLY A 4 15.96 12.18 6.64
C GLY A 4 15.00 13.36 6.48
N LYS A 5 14.94 13.99 5.31
CA LYS A 5 14.09 15.17 5.07
C LYS A 5 12.60 14.85 4.95
N VAL A 6 12.25 13.62 4.58
CA VAL A 6 10.87 13.17 4.37
C VAL A 6 10.65 11.84 5.08
N LYS A 7 9.58 11.73 5.86
CA LYS A 7 9.06 10.46 6.38
C LYS A 7 7.97 9.96 5.43
N PHE A 8 8.21 8.82 4.79
CA PHE A 8 7.23 8.13 3.96
C PHE A 8 6.40 7.17 4.80
N VAL A 9 5.08 7.24 4.67
CA VAL A 9 4.12 6.32 5.32
C VAL A 9 3.20 5.76 4.25
N PHE A 10 3.35 4.49 3.94
CA PHE A 10 2.44 3.76 3.07
C PHE A 10 1.20 3.31 3.86
N ARG A 11 0.02 3.49 3.27
CA ARG A 11 -1.25 3.06 3.85
C ARG A 11 -2.04 2.25 2.84
N ASP A 12 -2.43 1.05 3.23
CA ASP A 12 -3.29 0.20 2.40
C ASP A 12 -4.67 0.85 2.25
N PHE A 13 -5.17 0.85 1.01
CA PHE A 13 -6.53 1.30 0.70
C PHE A 13 -7.16 0.35 -0.33
N PRO A 14 -7.45 -0.92 0.06
CA PRO A 14 -8.03 -1.88 -0.85
C PRO A 14 -9.45 -1.44 -1.29
N LEU A 15 -9.71 -1.52 -2.60
CA LEU A 15 -10.98 -1.12 -3.20
C LEU A 15 -11.96 -2.30 -3.36
N ASP A 16 -11.45 -3.53 -3.33
CA ASP A 16 -12.21 -4.76 -3.48
C ASP A 16 -11.63 -5.90 -2.63
N ARG A 17 -12.27 -7.07 -2.67
CA ARG A 17 -11.85 -8.24 -1.89
C ARG A 17 -10.50 -8.80 -2.29
N LEU A 18 -10.17 -8.74 -3.58
CA LEU A 18 -8.90 -9.26 -4.09
C LEU A 18 -7.74 -8.34 -3.68
N ALA A 19 -7.93 -7.03 -3.81
CA ALA A 19 -6.98 -6.03 -3.30
C ALA A 19 -6.79 -6.15 -1.78
N LEU A 20 -7.86 -6.47 -1.04
CA LEU A 20 -7.77 -6.73 0.40
C LEU A 20 -6.93 -7.97 0.71
N ALA A 21 -7.14 -9.09 -0.01
CA ALA A 21 -6.32 -10.29 0.15
C ALA A 21 -4.83 -10.02 -0.14
N ALA A 22 -4.54 -9.24 -1.19
CA ALA A 22 -3.17 -8.83 -1.52
C ALA A 22 -2.54 -7.97 -0.42
N ALA A 23 -3.27 -7.00 0.13
CA ALA A 23 -2.81 -6.18 1.25
C ALA A 23 -2.59 -7.02 2.52
N MET A 24 -3.50 -7.94 2.84
CA MET A 24 -3.34 -8.88 3.95
C MET A 24 -2.09 -9.75 3.78
N MET A 25 -1.87 -10.30 2.58
CA MET A 25 -0.67 -11.10 2.28
C MET A 25 0.61 -10.30 2.55
N ALA A 26 0.69 -9.05 2.11
CA ALA A 26 1.84 -8.19 2.36
C ALA A 26 2.06 -7.95 3.86
N ARG A 27 1.00 -7.82 4.66
CA ARG A 27 1.08 -7.63 6.11
C ARG A 27 1.56 -8.86 6.87
N CYS A 28 1.43 -10.05 6.30
CA CYS A 28 1.92 -11.29 6.89
C CYS A 28 3.39 -11.59 6.54
N ALA A 29 4.00 -10.82 5.67
CA ALA A 29 5.43 -10.90 5.44
C ALA A 29 6.22 -10.37 6.65
N PRO A 30 7.46 -10.84 6.89
CA PRO A 30 8.36 -10.21 7.83
C PRO A 30 8.46 -8.70 7.59
N LYS A 31 8.59 -7.91 8.65
CA LYS A 31 8.51 -6.44 8.59
C LYS A 31 9.47 -5.83 7.56
N GLU A 32 10.68 -6.35 7.48
CA GLU A 32 11.73 -5.92 6.53
C GLU A 32 11.42 -6.30 5.08
N ARG A 33 10.52 -7.26 4.88
CA ARG A 33 10.09 -7.72 3.55
C ARG A 33 8.77 -7.10 3.09
N TYR A 34 8.11 -6.30 3.91
CA TYR A 34 6.82 -5.71 3.57
C TYR A 34 6.85 -4.94 2.24
N PHE A 35 7.77 -3.98 2.08
CA PHE A 35 7.87 -3.20 0.84
C PHE A 35 8.30 -4.03 -0.38
N PRO A 36 9.30 -4.92 -0.29
CA PRO A 36 9.59 -5.88 -1.38
C PRO A 36 8.36 -6.69 -1.82
N VAL A 37 7.53 -7.15 -0.89
CA VAL A 37 6.28 -7.88 -1.22
C VAL A 37 5.28 -6.97 -1.90
N VAL A 38 5.08 -5.76 -1.40
CA VAL A 38 4.21 -4.74 -2.02
C VAL A 38 4.66 -4.45 -3.45
N ASP A 39 5.96 -4.29 -3.70
CA ASP A 39 6.51 -4.05 -5.04
C ASP A 39 6.22 -5.21 -6.00
N ILE A 40 6.36 -6.47 -5.53
CA ILE A 40 6.02 -7.65 -6.33
C ILE A 40 4.51 -7.66 -6.65
N ILE A 41 3.65 -7.42 -5.66
CA ILE A 41 2.19 -7.39 -5.84
C ILE A 41 1.80 -6.37 -6.92
N PHE A 42 2.29 -5.14 -6.84
CA PHE A 42 1.98 -4.11 -7.82
C PHE A 42 2.66 -4.35 -9.16
N GLY A 43 3.93 -4.75 -9.17
CA GLY A 43 4.67 -5.01 -10.40
C GLY A 43 4.13 -6.18 -11.23
N THR A 44 3.42 -7.12 -10.58
CA THR A 44 2.81 -8.29 -11.23
C THR A 44 1.29 -8.22 -11.30
N GLN A 45 0.68 -7.07 -11.05
CA GLN A 45 -0.78 -6.92 -10.92
C GLN A 45 -1.56 -7.50 -12.09
N GLN A 46 -1.07 -7.36 -13.31
CA GLN A 46 -1.74 -7.92 -14.50
C GLN A 46 -1.77 -9.45 -14.50
N ASN A 47 -0.86 -10.11 -13.80
CA ASN A 47 -0.72 -11.55 -13.77
C ASN A 47 -1.66 -12.22 -12.74
N TRP A 48 -2.27 -11.47 -11.85
CA TRP A 48 -3.16 -12.03 -10.83
C TRP A 48 -4.54 -11.33 -10.74
N ALA A 49 -4.64 -10.04 -11.08
CA ALA A 49 -5.87 -9.28 -10.85
C ALA A 49 -6.96 -9.53 -11.91
N LYS A 50 -6.59 -10.01 -13.12
CA LYS A 50 -7.51 -10.15 -14.27
C LYS A 50 -7.48 -11.56 -14.88
N VAL A 51 -7.21 -12.58 -14.07
CA VAL A 51 -7.15 -13.97 -14.52
C VAL A 51 -8.40 -14.74 -14.07
N ALA A 52 -8.61 -15.96 -14.58
CA ALA A 52 -9.78 -16.77 -14.27
C ALA A 52 -9.86 -17.17 -12.78
N ASP A 53 -8.73 -17.44 -12.14
CA ASP A 53 -8.62 -17.70 -10.69
C ASP A 53 -7.62 -16.75 -10.04
N PRO A 54 -8.07 -15.53 -9.64
CA PRO A 54 -7.21 -14.54 -9.05
C PRO A 54 -6.64 -14.97 -7.68
N ALA A 55 -7.38 -15.78 -6.92
CA ALA A 55 -6.93 -16.21 -5.59
C ALA A 55 -5.75 -17.19 -5.69
N ALA A 56 -5.83 -18.18 -6.61
CA ALA A 56 -4.73 -19.08 -6.89
C ALA A 56 -3.52 -18.31 -7.45
N ALA A 57 -3.74 -17.38 -8.38
CA ALA A 57 -2.68 -16.57 -8.96
C ALA A 57 -1.98 -15.70 -7.89
N LEU A 58 -2.74 -15.05 -7.00
CA LEU A 58 -2.18 -14.26 -5.89
C LEU A 58 -1.37 -15.14 -4.92
N SER A 59 -1.83 -16.37 -4.65
CA SER A 59 -1.06 -17.34 -3.86
C SER A 59 0.29 -17.70 -4.52
N GLN A 60 0.34 -17.84 -5.84
CA GLN A 60 1.61 -18.05 -6.58
C GLN A 60 2.52 -16.82 -6.51
N ILE A 61 1.98 -15.62 -6.61
CA ILE A 61 2.75 -14.38 -6.37
C ILE A 61 3.31 -14.36 -4.94
N GLY A 62 2.54 -14.82 -3.95
CA GLY A 62 3.03 -15.00 -2.58
C GLY A 62 4.25 -15.91 -2.50
N LEU A 63 4.26 -17.05 -3.22
CA LEU A 63 5.41 -17.95 -3.27
C LEU A 63 6.65 -17.26 -3.84
N LEU A 64 6.52 -16.49 -4.92
CA LEU A 64 7.62 -15.69 -5.47
C LEU A 64 8.16 -14.66 -4.48
N ALA A 65 7.27 -14.14 -3.63
CA ALA A 65 7.63 -13.23 -2.55
C ALA A 65 8.17 -13.95 -1.29
N GLY A 66 8.27 -15.29 -1.31
CA GLY A 66 8.75 -16.12 -0.20
C GLY A 66 7.70 -16.37 0.90
N ILE A 67 6.42 -16.25 0.56
CA ILE A 67 5.28 -16.56 1.44
C ILE A 67 4.73 -17.91 1.01
N SER A 68 4.77 -18.92 1.89
CA SER A 68 4.23 -20.24 1.56
C SER A 68 2.72 -20.20 1.36
N LYS A 69 2.17 -21.22 0.68
CA LYS A 69 0.73 -21.34 0.46
C LYS A 69 -0.04 -21.41 1.78
N GLU A 70 0.48 -22.12 2.75
CA GLU A 70 -0.10 -22.26 4.10
C GLU A 70 -0.10 -20.91 4.83
N THR A 71 1.02 -20.17 4.77
CA THR A 71 1.12 -18.83 5.35
C THR A 71 0.15 -17.87 4.67
N TYR A 72 0.05 -17.91 3.34
CA TYR A 72 -0.93 -17.12 2.60
C TYR A 72 -2.36 -17.41 3.04
N GLN A 73 -2.76 -18.69 3.10
CA GLN A 73 -4.11 -19.10 3.50
C GLN A 73 -4.43 -18.69 4.94
N ALA A 74 -3.49 -18.93 5.86
CA ALA A 74 -3.63 -18.51 7.25
C ALA A 74 -3.80 -16.98 7.35
N CYS A 75 -3.02 -16.24 6.56
CA CYS A 75 -3.04 -14.79 6.54
C CYS A 75 -4.38 -14.22 6.07
N VAL A 76 -4.88 -14.66 4.90
CA VAL A 76 -6.13 -14.13 4.33
C VAL A 76 -7.38 -14.56 5.10
N SER A 77 -7.24 -15.54 6.01
CA SER A 77 -8.29 -15.97 6.94
C SER A 77 -8.14 -15.34 8.34
N ASN A 78 -7.09 -14.58 8.59
CA ASN A 78 -6.80 -14.00 9.89
C ASN A 78 -7.61 -12.71 10.12
N LYS A 79 -8.52 -12.78 11.11
CA LYS A 79 -9.39 -11.64 11.45
C LYS A 79 -8.62 -10.41 11.93
N GLU A 80 -7.55 -10.57 12.69
CA GLU A 80 -6.78 -9.43 13.20
C GLU A 80 -6.08 -8.68 12.08
N VAL A 81 -5.53 -9.42 11.09
CA VAL A 81 -4.91 -8.83 9.90
C VAL A 81 -5.97 -8.11 9.07
N PHE A 82 -7.13 -8.74 8.86
CA PHE A 82 -8.27 -8.12 8.19
C PHE A 82 -8.69 -6.80 8.87
N ASP A 83 -8.95 -6.85 10.16
CA ASP A 83 -9.37 -5.67 10.95
C ASP A 83 -8.31 -4.57 10.90
N GLY A 84 -7.02 -4.93 10.93
CA GLY A 84 -5.91 -3.99 10.83
C GLY A 84 -5.87 -3.26 9.48
N VAL A 85 -6.00 -3.99 8.37
CA VAL A 85 -6.05 -3.39 7.03
C VAL A 85 -7.29 -2.52 6.86
N MET A 86 -8.45 -3.00 7.29
CA MET A 86 -9.70 -2.24 7.20
C MET A 86 -9.68 -0.99 8.08
N LYS A 87 -9.05 -1.04 9.25
CA LYS A 87 -8.85 0.14 10.09
C LYS A 87 -8.02 1.21 9.36
N ILE A 88 -6.90 0.82 8.74
CA ILE A 88 -6.04 1.74 7.97
C ILE A 88 -6.83 2.40 6.83
N ARG A 89 -7.59 1.60 6.08
CA ARG A 89 -8.48 2.08 5.00
C ARG A 89 -9.52 3.08 5.53
N ASN A 90 -10.24 2.70 6.58
CA ASN A 90 -11.31 3.53 7.15
C ASN A 90 -10.76 4.81 7.78
N ASP A 91 -9.59 4.78 8.41
CA ASP A 91 -8.90 5.97 8.92
C ASP A 91 -8.50 6.90 7.76
N GLY A 92 -8.07 6.36 6.62
CA GLY A 92 -7.78 7.11 5.39
C GLY A 92 -9.02 7.82 4.85
N ASP A 93 -10.14 7.10 4.75
CA ASP A 93 -11.42 7.66 4.33
C ASP A 93 -11.91 8.76 5.30
N LYS A 94 -11.99 8.45 6.59
CA LYS A 94 -12.51 9.38 7.60
C LYS A 94 -11.65 10.63 7.77
N LYS A 95 -10.32 10.45 7.91
CA LYS A 95 -9.40 11.54 8.23
C LYS A 95 -9.05 12.39 7.01
N TYR A 96 -8.79 11.74 5.88
CA TYR A 96 -8.27 12.42 4.68
C TYR A 96 -9.26 12.45 3.53
N LYS A 97 -10.47 11.87 3.70
CA LYS A 97 -11.52 11.80 2.66
C LYS A 97 -11.01 11.14 1.38
N VAL A 98 -10.21 10.09 1.53
CA VAL A 98 -9.68 9.32 0.41
C VAL A 98 -10.81 8.57 -0.28
N GLN A 99 -11.02 8.83 -1.56
CA GLN A 99 -12.08 8.21 -2.38
C GLN A 99 -11.53 7.37 -3.52
N SER A 100 -10.25 7.56 -3.85
CA SER A 100 -9.57 6.85 -4.93
C SER A 100 -8.09 6.66 -4.63
N THR A 101 -7.44 5.78 -5.41
CA THR A 101 -6.00 5.54 -5.33
C THR A 101 -5.32 5.82 -6.67
N PRO A 102 -4.10 6.35 -6.68
CA PRO A 102 -3.35 6.81 -5.51
C PRO A 102 -3.88 8.13 -4.95
N THR A 103 -3.82 8.31 -3.63
CA THR A 103 -3.99 9.61 -2.96
C THR A 103 -2.78 9.84 -2.08
N PHE A 104 -2.20 11.03 -2.16
CA PHE A 104 -1.06 11.45 -1.34
C PHE A 104 -1.49 12.50 -0.33
N VAL A 105 -0.90 12.45 0.86
CA VAL A 105 -1.04 13.50 1.87
C VAL A 105 0.36 13.97 2.25
N VAL A 106 0.70 15.18 1.85
CA VAL A 106 1.99 15.81 2.17
C VAL A 106 1.75 16.81 3.29
N ASN A 107 2.17 16.45 4.52
CA ASN A 107 1.76 17.08 5.76
C ASN A 107 0.21 17.04 5.86
N GLU A 108 -0.49 18.16 5.67
CA GLU A 108 -1.96 18.22 5.70
C GLU A 108 -2.57 18.40 4.30
N LYS A 109 -1.73 18.57 3.27
CA LYS A 109 -2.18 18.80 1.90
C LYS A 109 -2.47 17.48 1.18
N ARG A 110 -3.74 17.26 0.84
CA ARG A 110 -4.18 16.13 0.02
C ARG A 110 -3.94 16.39 -1.46
N ILE A 111 -3.51 15.36 -2.17
CA ILE A 111 -3.29 15.34 -3.62
C ILE A 111 -3.94 14.05 -4.13
N ASP A 112 -5.00 14.18 -4.91
CA ASP A 112 -5.72 13.05 -5.49
C ASP A 112 -5.15 12.66 -6.84
N GLY A 113 -5.04 11.35 -7.07
CA GLY A 113 -4.62 10.78 -8.33
C GLY A 113 -3.12 10.81 -8.59
N HIS A 114 -2.76 10.42 -9.82
CA HIS A 114 -1.38 10.41 -10.26
C HIS A 114 -0.85 11.83 -10.45
N LEU A 115 0.32 12.08 -9.90
CA LEU A 115 1.06 13.34 -10.07
C LEU A 115 2.42 13.05 -10.70
N PRO A 116 2.79 13.68 -11.84
CA PRO A 116 4.11 13.53 -12.42
C PRO A 116 5.21 13.86 -11.40
N ILE A 117 6.31 13.09 -11.43
CA ILE A 117 7.37 13.18 -10.42
C ILE A 117 7.91 14.60 -10.24
N GLU A 118 8.03 15.36 -11.31
CA GLU A 118 8.53 16.75 -11.26
C GLU A 118 7.57 17.69 -10.50
N ARG A 119 6.27 17.49 -10.64
CA ARG A 119 5.27 18.22 -9.86
C ARG A 119 5.26 17.78 -8.41
N PHE A 120 5.43 16.48 -8.16
CA PHE A 120 5.49 15.95 -6.81
C PHE A 120 6.71 16.47 -6.04
N ARG A 121 7.88 16.54 -6.70
CA ARG A 121 9.10 17.18 -6.15
C ARG A 121 8.85 18.63 -5.73
N LYS A 122 8.22 19.44 -6.60
CA LYS A 122 7.90 20.83 -6.26
C LYS A 122 7.02 20.96 -5.02
N VAL A 123 6.07 20.03 -4.83
CA VAL A 123 5.23 20.01 -3.62
C VAL A 123 6.06 19.70 -2.39
N LEU A 124 6.94 18.70 -2.44
CA LEU A 124 7.83 18.35 -1.32
C LEU A 124 8.79 19.48 -0.98
N ASP A 125 9.42 20.10 -1.98
CA ASP A 125 10.36 21.20 -1.79
C ASP A 125 9.68 22.43 -1.16
N ALA A 126 8.46 22.74 -1.58
CA ALA A 126 7.68 23.83 -0.99
C ALA A 126 7.36 23.57 0.51
N GLU A 127 7.00 22.33 0.85
CA GLU A 127 6.73 21.95 2.25
C GLU A 127 8.01 21.91 3.10
N LEU A 128 9.14 21.47 2.54
CA LEU A 128 10.45 21.53 3.20
C LEU A 128 10.90 22.95 3.47
N ALA A 129 10.67 23.87 2.54
CA ALA A 129 11.01 25.29 2.70
C ALA A 129 10.22 25.93 3.86
N LYS A 130 8.93 25.55 4.04
CA LYS A 130 8.12 26.00 5.19
C LYS A 130 8.63 25.46 6.52
N ALA A 131 9.06 24.20 6.56
CA ALA A 131 9.57 23.57 7.78
C ALA A 131 10.89 24.20 8.28
N LYS A 132 11.71 24.75 7.37
CA LYS A 132 12.96 25.46 7.73
C LYS A 132 12.74 26.87 8.30
N LYS A 133 11.53 27.42 8.14
CA LYS A 133 11.20 28.79 8.63
C LYS A 133 10.54 28.80 10.01
N LYS A 134 10.24 27.60 10.55
CA LYS A 134 9.77 27.39 11.92
C LYS A 134 10.91 26.97 12.84
#